data_cd40531dc94df26c06cdb64bae2118bd
#
_entry.id   cd40531dc94df26c06cdb64bae2118bd
#
_cell.length_a   1.000
_cell.length_b   1.000
_cell.length_c   1.000
_cell.angle_alpha   90.00
_cell.angle_beta   90.00
_cell.angle_gamma   90.00
#
_symmetry.space_group_name_H-M   'P 1'
#
loop_
_entity.id
_entity.type
_entity.pdbx_description
1 polymer ?
#
loop_
_entity_poly.entity_id
_entity_poly.type
_entity_poly.pdbx_seq_one_letter_code
_entity_poly.pdbx_strand_id
1 'polypeptide(L)'
;MSANTESIVEAINKIRQVPIYTDWETPPEEIEVHPNKGLPVEQLNLVQLKYGLAFSRSFRDFFKAFNGMYFFKYATCRIYDLATAVESSMDLETMDKKLLVLGYFYDDQILMDCSSEENLMFYSLEGLEEPNPFDLSFEQFIRKCIEKRFEIFWADYVMNPID
;
A
#
# COMPACT_ATOMS: atom_id res chain seq x y z
N MET A 1 16.89 -11.45 20.45
CA MET A 1 17.08 -10.90 19.35
C MET A 1 16.11 -11.21 18.35
N SER A 2 15.63 -10.34 17.86
CA SER A 2 14.69 -10.55 16.83
C SER A 2 15.39 -11.08 15.60
N ALA A 3 14.97 -12.19 15.17
CA ALA A 3 15.50 -12.72 13.96
C ALA A 3 14.89 -12.03 12.76
N ASN A 4 13.82 -11.30 12.97
CA ASN A 4 13.13 -10.77 11.83
C ASN A 4 13.36 -9.29 11.68
N THR A 5 14.52 -8.96 11.16
CA THR A 5 14.84 -7.57 10.87
C THR A 5 14.73 -7.26 9.39
N GLU A 6 14.16 -8.18 8.63
CA GLU A 6 14.01 -7.98 7.19
C GLU A 6 13.12 -6.79 6.90
N SER A 7 13.57 -5.91 6.00
CA SER A 7 12.76 -4.77 5.60
C SER A 7 11.68 -5.20 4.63
N ILE A 8 10.67 -4.34 4.45
CA ILE A 8 9.64 -4.67 3.48
C ILE A 8 10.19 -4.65 2.05
N VAL A 9 11.23 -3.85 1.80
CA VAL A 9 11.90 -3.87 0.49
C VAL A 9 12.52 -5.24 0.25
N GLU A 10 13.19 -5.79 1.25
CA GLU A 10 13.78 -7.12 1.14
C GLU A 10 12.71 -8.19 0.95
N ALA A 11 11.60 -8.06 1.67
CA ALA A 11 10.50 -9.02 1.54
C ALA A 11 9.93 -9.02 0.12
N ILE A 12 9.74 -7.83 -0.45
CA ILE A 12 9.24 -7.71 -1.82
C ILE A 12 10.25 -8.33 -2.80
N ASN A 13 11.54 -8.06 -2.62
CA ASN A 13 12.54 -8.61 -3.51
C ASN A 13 12.60 -10.13 -3.45
N LYS A 14 12.32 -10.71 -2.29
CA LYS A 14 12.27 -12.17 -2.19
C LYS A 14 11.15 -12.74 -3.06
N ILE A 15 10.00 -12.09 -3.07
CA ILE A 15 8.88 -12.55 -3.89
C ILE A 15 9.24 -12.46 -5.38
N ARG A 16 10.00 -11.43 -5.74
CA ARG A 16 10.42 -11.27 -7.13
C ARG A 16 11.38 -12.37 -7.57
N GLN A 17 12.14 -12.92 -6.62
CA GLN A 17 13.14 -13.95 -6.94
C GLN A 17 12.54 -15.35 -6.86
N VAL A 18 11.68 -15.60 -5.88
CA VAL A 18 11.08 -16.91 -5.67
C VAL A 18 9.58 -16.74 -5.65
N PRO A 19 8.90 -17.08 -6.73
CA PRO A 19 7.46 -16.85 -6.82
C PRO A 19 6.70 -17.53 -5.69
N ILE A 20 5.66 -16.83 -5.21
CA ILE A 20 4.72 -17.40 -4.26
C ILE A 20 3.33 -17.33 -4.88
N TYR A 21 2.43 -18.10 -4.34
CA TYR A 21 1.08 -18.22 -4.87
C TYR A 21 0.07 -17.96 -3.78
N THR A 22 -1.11 -17.54 -4.18
CA THR A 22 -2.20 -17.40 -3.22
C THR A 22 -2.53 -18.76 -2.64
N ASP A 23 -2.99 -18.78 -1.38
CA ASP A 23 -3.36 -20.01 -0.70
C ASP A 23 -4.82 -19.97 -0.25
N TRP A 24 -5.57 -18.97 -0.70
CA TRP A 24 -6.95 -18.75 -0.29
C TRP A 24 -7.91 -18.82 -1.47
N GLU A 25 -7.43 -19.16 -2.65
CA GLU A 25 -8.31 -19.30 -3.82
C GLU A 25 -7.88 -20.52 -4.62
N THR A 26 -8.80 -21.01 -5.44
CA THR A 26 -8.60 -22.21 -6.24
C THR A 26 -9.02 -21.90 -7.67
N PRO A 27 -8.12 -22.06 -8.64
CA PRO A 27 -6.71 -22.47 -8.46
C PRO A 27 -5.86 -21.34 -7.89
N PRO A 28 -4.73 -21.69 -7.26
CA PRO A 28 -3.81 -20.65 -6.78
C PRO A 28 -3.31 -19.78 -7.92
N GLU A 29 -3.12 -18.50 -7.63
CA GLU A 29 -2.62 -17.56 -8.60
C GLU A 29 -1.26 -17.08 -8.16
N GLU A 30 -0.34 -16.91 -9.11
CA GLU A 30 0.99 -16.38 -8.79
C GLU A 30 0.88 -14.92 -8.38
N ILE A 31 1.57 -14.57 -7.29
CA ILE A 31 1.62 -13.19 -6.82
C ILE A 31 2.80 -12.53 -7.52
N GLU A 32 2.54 -12.00 -8.72
CA GLU A 32 3.57 -11.31 -9.49
C GLU A 32 3.76 -9.91 -8.94
N VAL A 33 5.01 -9.47 -8.93
CA VAL A 33 5.35 -8.11 -8.47
C VAL A 33 5.94 -7.35 -9.65
N HIS A 34 5.35 -6.23 -9.97
CA HIS A 34 5.78 -5.39 -11.09
C HIS A 34 6.11 -3.99 -10.57
N PRO A 35 7.34 -3.77 -10.10
CA PRO A 35 7.70 -2.51 -9.49
C PRO A 35 8.12 -1.47 -10.52
N ASN A 36 7.90 -0.21 -10.18
CA ASN A 36 8.45 0.89 -10.94
C ASN A 36 9.85 1.19 -10.40
N LYS A 37 10.62 1.91 -11.21
CA LYS A 37 11.94 2.35 -10.78
C LYS A 37 11.80 3.27 -9.57
N GLY A 38 12.74 3.18 -8.64
CA GLY A 38 12.71 3.96 -7.41
C GLY A 38 12.75 5.46 -7.65
N LEU A 39 12.28 6.21 -6.67
CA LEU A 39 12.16 7.65 -6.74
C LEU A 39 13.38 8.30 -6.08
N PRO A 40 13.99 9.32 -6.74
CA PRO A 40 15.09 10.03 -6.09
C PRO A 40 14.65 10.69 -4.80
N VAL A 41 15.54 10.72 -3.81
CA VAL A 41 15.21 11.26 -2.50
C VAL A 41 14.80 12.72 -2.58
N GLU A 42 15.38 13.48 -3.52
CA GLU A 42 15.03 14.88 -3.68
C GLU A 42 13.56 15.06 -4.01
N GLN A 43 13.01 14.15 -4.80
CA GLN A 43 11.60 14.27 -5.16
C GLN A 43 10.68 13.90 -4.00
N LEU A 44 11.09 12.93 -3.18
CA LEU A 44 10.36 12.65 -1.96
C LEU A 44 10.33 13.89 -1.05
N ASN A 45 11.48 14.54 -0.91
CA ASN A 45 11.58 15.73 -0.07
C ASN A 45 10.72 16.86 -0.59
N LEU A 46 10.70 17.05 -1.92
CA LEU A 46 9.89 18.10 -2.52
C LEU A 46 8.41 17.89 -2.28
N VAL A 47 7.94 16.67 -2.41
CA VAL A 47 6.53 16.38 -2.21
C VAL A 47 6.17 16.59 -0.74
N GLN A 48 7.00 16.12 0.18
CA GLN A 48 6.75 16.35 1.60
C GLN A 48 6.64 17.83 1.91
N LEU A 49 7.56 18.61 1.38
CA LEU A 49 7.60 20.04 1.66
C LEU A 49 6.40 20.75 1.04
N LYS A 50 6.11 20.41 -0.21
CA LYS A 50 5.08 21.13 -0.95
C LYS A 50 3.69 20.92 -0.34
N TYR A 51 3.40 19.72 0.12
CA TYR A 51 2.07 19.39 0.60
C TYR A 51 2.01 19.22 2.12
N GLY A 52 3.12 19.43 2.81
CA GLY A 52 3.15 19.31 4.26
C GLY A 52 2.88 17.90 4.74
N LEU A 53 3.47 16.91 4.07
CA LEU A 53 3.21 15.51 4.39
C LEU A 53 4.33 14.93 5.23
N ALA A 54 3.96 14.02 6.13
CA ALA A 54 4.94 13.30 6.94
C ALA A 54 5.03 11.88 6.42
N PHE A 55 6.24 11.47 6.03
CA PHE A 55 6.51 10.11 5.56
C PHE A 55 7.43 9.42 6.56
N SER A 56 7.03 8.23 6.99
CA SER A 56 7.87 7.42 7.86
C SER A 56 9.12 6.98 7.11
N ARG A 57 10.11 6.55 7.85
CA ARG A 57 11.34 6.03 7.23
C ARG A 57 11.02 4.83 6.35
N SER A 58 10.13 3.96 6.81
CA SER A 58 9.75 2.78 6.06
C SER A 58 9.11 3.15 4.72
N PHE A 59 8.23 4.15 4.72
CA PHE A 59 7.61 4.63 3.48
C PHE A 59 8.66 5.21 2.54
N ARG A 60 9.57 6.02 3.08
CA ARG A 60 10.61 6.65 2.26
C ARG A 60 11.53 5.59 1.67
N ASP A 61 11.96 4.62 2.47
CA ASP A 61 12.82 3.55 1.97
C ASP A 61 12.14 2.74 0.88
N PHE A 62 10.84 2.48 1.06
CA PHE A 62 10.06 1.75 0.06
C PHE A 62 10.04 2.51 -1.27
N PHE A 63 9.72 3.80 -1.24
CA PHE A 63 9.60 4.58 -2.47
C PHE A 63 10.95 4.90 -3.09
N LYS A 64 12.02 4.93 -2.32
CA LYS A 64 13.36 5.05 -2.90
C LYS A 64 13.71 3.79 -3.68
N ALA A 65 13.21 2.64 -3.26
CA ALA A 65 13.47 1.39 -3.97
C ALA A 65 12.48 1.20 -5.11
N PHE A 66 11.20 1.49 -4.87
CA PHE A 66 10.13 1.27 -5.85
C PHE A 66 9.18 2.44 -5.81
N ASN A 67 9.06 3.16 -6.90
CA ASN A 67 8.10 4.27 -6.97
C ASN A 67 6.74 3.70 -7.35
N GLY A 68 6.14 2.97 -6.40
CA GLY A 68 4.90 2.26 -6.65
C GLY A 68 5.13 0.92 -7.33
N MET A 69 4.10 0.11 -7.40
CA MET A 69 4.16 -1.20 -8.04
C MET A 69 2.75 -1.74 -8.16
N TYR A 70 2.59 -2.77 -9.00
CA TYR A 70 1.33 -3.49 -8.98
C TYR A 70 1.61 -4.97 -8.79
N PHE A 71 0.60 -5.66 -8.30
CA PHE A 71 0.67 -7.09 -8.00
C PHE A 71 -0.32 -7.82 -8.87
N PHE A 72 0.01 -9.07 -9.19
CA PHE A 72 -0.78 -9.95 -10.04
C PHE A 72 -0.71 -9.53 -11.49
N LYS A 73 -1.06 -10.46 -12.35
CA LYS A 73 -0.92 -10.28 -13.78
C LYS A 73 -1.72 -9.11 -14.33
N TYR A 74 -2.88 -8.86 -13.75
CA TYR A 74 -3.78 -7.82 -14.25
C TYR A 74 -3.87 -6.61 -13.34
N ALA A 75 -2.84 -6.42 -12.52
CA ALA A 75 -2.77 -5.24 -11.63
C ALA A 75 -3.97 -5.15 -10.70
N THR A 76 -4.37 -6.30 -10.15
CA THR A 76 -5.52 -6.37 -9.25
C THR A 76 -5.29 -5.55 -7.99
N CYS A 77 -4.05 -5.47 -7.54
CA CYS A 77 -3.64 -4.66 -6.39
C CYS A 77 -2.56 -3.72 -6.86
N ARG A 78 -2.63 -2.45 -6.47
CA ARG A 78 -1.68 -1.47 -6.96
C ARG A 78 -1.35 -0.43 -5.92
N ILE A 79 -0.06 -0.12 -5.80
CA ILE A 79 0.41 1.06 -5.07
C ILE A 79 0.87 2.03 -6.15
N TYR A 80 0.25 3.20 -6.21
CA TYR A 80 0.55 4.19 -7.23
C TYR A 80 1.97 4.72 -7.09
N ASP A 81 2.55 5.18 -8.20
CA ASP A 81 3.72 6.04 -8.10
C ASP A 81 3.32 7.31 -7.36
N LEU A 82 4.29 7.99 -6.78
CA LEU A 82 3.99 9.10 -5.88
C LEU A 82 3.22 10.22 -6.57
N ALA A 83 3.58 10.53 -7.82
CA ALA A 83 2.91 11.59 -8.56
C ALA A 83 1.43 11.26 -8.75
N THR A 84 1.12 10.01 -9.11
CA THR A 84 -0.27 9.59 -9.28
C THR A 84 -1.02 9.61 -7.96
N ALA A 85 -0.35 9.21 -6.87
CA ALA A 85 -0.98 9.23 -5.55
C ALA A 85 -1.35 10.66 -5.16
N VAL A 86 -0.46 11.61 -5.39
CA VAL A 86 -0.73 13.02 -5.09
C VAL A 86 -1.90 13.52 -5.95
N GLU A 87 -1.86 13.22 -7.23
CA GLU A 87 -2.91 13.67 -8.15
C GLU A 87 -4.27 13.12 -7.76
N SER A 88 -4.32 11.82 -7.43
CA SER A 88 -5.56 11.19 -7.00
C SER A 88 -6.08 11.81 -5.71
N SER A 89 -5.18 12.14 -4.79
CA SER A 89 -5.58 12.74 -3.51
C SER A 89 -6.11 14.15 -3.71
N MET A 90 -5.56 14.88 -4.68
CA MET A 90 -6.09 16.21 -5.01
C MET A 90 -7.46 16.10 -5.66
N ASP A 91 -7.61 15.18 -6.61
CA ASP A 91 -8.87 15.00 -7.31
C ASP A 91 -9.99 14.58 -6.37
N LEU A 92 -9.68 13.75 -5.39
CA LEU A 92 -10.68 13.25 -4.44
C LEU A 92 -10.76 14.13 -3.20
N GLU A 93 -9.99 15.24 -3.17
CA GLU A 93 -10.04 16.21 -2.09
C GLU A 93 -9.67 15.62 -0.72
N THR A 94 -8.87 14.56 -0.71
CA THR A 94 -8.41 13.98 0.54
C THR A 94 -7.14 14.64 1.05
N MET A 95 -6.46 15.40 0.17
CA MET A 95 -5.20 16.04 0.53
C MET A 95 -5.38 17.07 1.64
N ASP A 96 -6.55 17.70 1.72
CA ASP A 96 -6.84 18.67 2.78
C ASP A 96 -6.69 18.06 4.17
N LYS A 97 -6.96 16.77 4.29
CA LYS A 97 -6.86 16.05 5.55
C LYS A 97 -5.55 15.27 5.64
N LYS A 98 -4.62 15.52 4.72
CA LYS A 98 -3.36 14.81 4.65
C LYS A 98 -3.53 13.31 4.46
N LEU A 99 -4.64 12.90 3.83
CA LEU A 99 -4.84 11.50 3.47
C LEU A 99 -4.38 11.29 2.04
N LEU A 100 -3.35 10.50 1.88
CA LEU A 100 -2.77 10.21 0.56
C LEU A 100 -3.40 8.93 0.02
N VAL A 101 -4.02 9.03 -1.15
CA VAL A 101 -4.60 7.85 -1.82
C VAL A 101 -3.45 7.09 -2.44
N LEU A 102 -3.06 5.97 -1.80
CA LEU A 102 -1.90 5.22 -2.23
C LEU A 102 -2.16 4.28 -3.39
N GLY A 103 -3.40 3.83 -3.55
CA GLY A 103 -3.70 2.89 -4.61
C GLY A 103 -5.00 2.18 -4.38
N TYR A 104 -5.10 0.97 -4.91
CA TYR A 104 -6.29 0.15 -4.72
C TYR A 104 -5.87 -1.30 -4.57
N PHE A 105 -6.61 -2.03 -3.74
CA PHE A 105 -6.46 -3.47 -3.60
C PHE A 105 -7.83 -4.05 -3.89
N TYR A 106 -7.93 -4.75 -5.01
CA TYR A 106 -9.21 -5.23 -5.53
C TYR A 106 -10.08 -4.01 -5.83
N ASP A 107 -11.22 -3.85 -5.21
CA ASP A 107 -12.09 -2.70 -5.46
C ASP A 107 -11.98 -1.61 -4.41
N ASP A 108 -11.14 -1.80 -3.42
CA ASP A 108 -11.05 -0.86 -2.31
C ASP A 108 -9.90 0.11 -2.49
N GLN A 109 -10.15 1.38 -2.22
CA GLN A 109 -9.08 2.37 -2.19
C GLN A 109 -8.30 2.22 -0.90
N ILE A 110 -6.99 2.40 -1.01
CA ILE A 110 -6.08 2.32 0.13
C ILE A 110 -5.50 3.71 0.35
N LEU A 111 -5.64 4.22 1.57
CA LEU A 111 -5.19 5.57 1.90
C LEU A 111 -4.24 5.53 3.08
N MET A 112 -3.41 6.57 3.17
CA MET A 112 -2.42 6.66 4.24
C MET A 112 -2.50 8.04 4.86
N ASP A 113 -2.54 8.08 6.20
CA ASP A 113 -2.54 9.34 6.94
C ASP A 113 -1.13 9.88 7.01
N CYS A 114 -0.91 11.02 6.38
CA CYS A 114 0.38 11.68 6.33
C CYS A 114 0.45 12.89 7.26
N SER A 115 -0.45 13.00 8.24
CA SER A 115 -0.38 14.07 9.22
C SER A 115 0.68 13.79 10.28
N SER A 116 1.12 12.56 10.38
CA SER A 116 2.20 12.18 11.29
C SER A 116 3.00 11.04 10.67
N GLU A 117 4.19 10.78 11.22
CA GLU A 117 5.06 9.74 10.67
C GLU A 117 4.63 8.34 11.04
N GLU A 118 3.52 8.20 11.76
CA GLU A 118 2.96 6.87 11.99
C GLU A 118 2.43 6.28 10.69
N ASN A 119 1.99 7.13 9.78
CA ASN A 119 1.47 6.73 8.48
C ASN A 119 0.44 5.60 8.61
N LEU A 120 -0.59 5.85 9.42
CA LEU A 120 -1.66 4.87 9.61
C LEU A 120 -2.44 4.69 8.33
N MET A 121 -2.86 3.47 8.08
CA MET A 121 -3.52 3.10 6.83
C MET A 121 -5.03 3.03 6.99
N PHE A 122 -5.72 3.33 5.90
CA PHE A 122 -7.18 3.31 5.85
C PHE A 122 -7.62 2.69 4.53
N TYR A 123 -8.85 2.21 4.48
CA TYR A 123 -9.44 1.73 3.23
C TYR A 123 -10.83 2.32 3.07
N SER A 124 -11.26 2.42 1.82
CA SER A 124 -12.58 2.94 1.49
C SER A 124 -13.21 1.99 0.50
N LEU A 125 -14.36 1.44 0.88
CA LEU A 125 -15.02 0.43 0.06
C LEU A 125 -15.74 1.12 -1.10
N GLU A 126 -15.27 0.86 -2.31
CA GLU A 126 -15.94 1.26 -3.56
C GLU A 126 -16.56 2.65 -3.53
N GLY A 127 -15.79 3.62 -3.06
CA GLY A 127 -16.27 4.99 -3.12
C GLY A 127 -17.17 5.43 -1.98
N LEU A 128 -17.25 4.63 -0.93
CA LEU A 128 -17.89 5.11 0.28
C LEU A 128 -17.06 6.23 0.85
N GLU A 129 -17.72 7.22 1.43
CA GLU A 129 -17.03 8.44 1.83
C GLU A 129 -16.13 8.28 3.01
N GLU A 130 -16.49 7.45 3.96
CA GLU A 130 -15.78 7.38 5.22
C GLU A 130 -14.69 6.31 5.18
N PRO A 131 -13.42 6.70 5.20
CA PRO A 131 -12.35 5.72 5.28
C PRO A 131 -12.40 4.95 6.60
N ASN A 132 -12.08 3.69 6.52
CA ASN A 132 -12.06 2.80 7.68
C ASN A 132 -10.62 2.52 8.07
N PRO A 133 -10.27 2.54 9.36
CA PRO A 133 -8.89 2.32 9.77
C PRO A 133 -8.54 0.84 9.73
N PHE A 134 -7.28 0.58 9.33
CA PHE A 134 -6.72 -0.76 9.46
C PHE A 134 -6.13 -0.98 10.85
N ASP A 135 -5.79 0.10 11.55
CA ASP A 135 -5.00 0.07 12.77
C ASP A 135 -3.60 -0.48 12.52
N LEU A 136 -3.07 -0.20 11.34
CA LEU A 136 -1.75 -0.64 10.92
C LEU A 136 -1.04 0.53 10.27
N SER A 137 0.27 0.62 10.50
CA SER A 137 1.11 1.57 9.78
C SER A 137 1.34 1.05 8.36
N PHE A 138 1.95 1.90 7.52
CA PHE A 138 2.29 1.49 6.16
C PHE A 138 3.13 0.21 6.17
N GLU A 139 4.16 0.18 7.00
CA GLU A 139 5.02 -1.00 7.05
C GLU A 139 4.25 -2.24 7.50
N GLN A 140 3.46 -2.10 8.53
CA GLN A 140 2.66 -3.21 9.05
C GLN A 140 1.65 -3.70 8.02
N PHE A 141 1.07 -2.76 7.28
CA PHE A 141 0.10 -3.11 6.24
C PHE A 141 0.77 -3.94 5.13
N ILE A 142 1.92 -3.49 4.64
CA ILE A 142 2.61 -4.22 3.58
C ILE A 142 3.02 -5.62 4.07
N ARG A 143 3.55 -5.70 5.31
CA ARG A 143 3.93 -6.99 5.87
C ARG A 143 2.73 -7.93 5.96
N LYS A 144 1.59 -7.40 6.37
CA LYS A 144 0.40 -8.23 6.50
C LYS A 144 -0.13 -8.68 5.15
N CYS A 145 -0.06 -7.82 4.14
CA CYS A 145 -0.45 -8.22 2.79
C CYS A 145 0.39 -9.41 2.32
N ILE A 146 1.70 -9.35 2.56
CA ILE A 146 2.57 -10.44 2.14
C ILE A 146 2.27 -11.70 2.95
N GLU A 147 2.11 -11.56 4.26
CA GLU A 147 1.82 -12.69 5.13
C GLU A 147 0.54 -13.40 4.72
N LYS A 148 -0.49 -12.62 4.38
CA LYS A 148 -1.80 -13.16 4.00
C LYS A 148 -1.87 -13.50 2.51
N ARG A 149 -0.77 -13.35 1.80
CA ARG A 149 -0.70 -13.60 0.36
C ARG A 149 -1.79 -12.83 -0.38
N PHE A 150 -1.99 -11.59 0.05
CA PHE A 150 -2.90 -10.63 -0.56
C PHE A 150 -4.37 -11.04 -0.49
N GLU A 151 -4.72 -11.89 0.47
CA GLU A 151 -6.13 -12.11 0.80
C GLU A 151 -6.67 -10.84 1.43
N ILE A 152 -7.93 -10.51 1.12
CA ILE A 152 -8.58 -9.35 1.73
C ILE A 152 -8.84 -9.67 3.19
N PHE A 153 -8.03 -9.12 4.08
CA PHE A 153 -8.16 -9.41 5.51
C PHE A 153 -8.98 -8.35 6.24
N TRP A 154 -9.36 -7.27 5.54
CA TRP A 154 -10.01 -6.14 6.20
C TRP A 154 -11.50 -6.06 5.93
N ALA A 155 -12.03 -6.87 5.06
CA ALA A 155 -13.42 -6.80 4.66
C ALA A 155 -14.22 -8.01 5.08
N ASP A 156 -13.82 -8.66 6.17
CA ASP A 156 -14.52 -9.85 6.64
C ASP A 156 -16.00 -9.58 6.88
N TYR A 157 -16.31 -8.44 7.45
CA TYR A 157 -17.68 -8.09 7.75
C TYR A 157 -18.52 -7.94 6.48
N VAL A 158 -17.86 -7.63 5.36
CA VAL A 158 -18.55 -7.52 4.08
C VAL A 158 -18.65 -8.88 3.41
N MET A 159 -17.63 -9.72 3.63
CA MET A 159 -17.57 -11.01 2.99
C MET A 159 -18.54 -12.02 3.60
N ASN A 160 -19.09 -11.73 4.75
CA ASN A 160 -20.04 -12.63 5.41
C ASN A 160 -21.38 -11.95 5.64
N PRO A 161 -21.98 -11.41 4.62
CA PRO A 161 -23.19 -10.63 4.82
C PRO A 161 -24.41 -11.46 5.15
N ILE A 162 -24.33 -12.74 4.90
CA ILE A 162 -25.50 -13.58 5.05
C ILE A 162 -25.62 -14.20 6.41
N ASP A 163 -24.62 -14.16 7.15
CA ASP A 163 -24.60 -14.82 8.46
C ASP A 163 -25.68 -14.44 9.41
#